data_8a8b71fdd1a04e75d79539d1b26374b1
#
_entry.id   8a8b71fdd1a04e75d79539d1b26374b1
#
_cell.length_a   1.000
_cell.length_b   1.000
_cell.length_c   1.000
_cell.angle_alpha   90.00
_cell.angle_beta   90.00
_cell.angle_gamma   90.00
#
_symmetry.space_group_name_H-M   'P 1'
#
loop_
_entity.id
_entity.type
_entity.pdbx_description
1 polymer ?
#
loop_
_entity_poly.entity_id
_entity_poly.type
_entity_poly.pdbx_seq_one_letter_code
_entity_poly.pdbx_strand_id
1 'polypeptide(L)'
;LLDQRQIVIRNARLEWCDGLRGADDLVLDKLEFRLENSGGHHRFGLRAQPPARLAAALEVRGDLRGRNPARPAEWRGELYASLDYAALGAWRQWVDYPLDADGAGGVRAWLEFSEGRVSGVTTDFAVRDAHVRLARDLADIPLVRAEGRLRYRDEGGVTEASGKRLSLQTGDGMSLAPTDFFLRLADRRGSTPARGEFVASQLDLDVLSRLAGRLPVAPALRQRLAAFAPAGNVAPLSVKWSADADELASYSVDARFVRLGIEPVGAWPGFSGLSGRIEGTERGGRFSLTGKDAALELPQIFPEPRLSIEELAAEGAWSHPGGELEVSLASANFANRDARGSAAGRYRA
;
A
#
# COMPACT_ATOMS: atom_id res chain seq x y z
N LEU A 1 -23.78 -24.73 22.23
CA LEU A 1 -23.11 -25.10 20.97
C LEU A 1 -21.69 -25.64 21.23
N LEU A 2 -20.87 -24.99 22.04
CA LEU A 2 -19.46 -25.36 22.27
C LEU A 2 -19.28 -26.64 23.09
N ASP A 3 -20.31 -27.09 23.80
CA ASP A 3 -20.28 -28.33 24.61
C ASP A 3 -20.59 -29.57 23.75
N GLN A 4 -21.14 -29.39 22.57
CA GLN A 4 -21.43 -30.52 21.65
C GLN A 4 -20.16 -30.91 20.89
N ARG A 5 -19.87 -32.20 20.82
CA ARG A 5 -18.70 -32.71 20.06
C ARG A 5 -18.77 -32.38 18.58
N GLN A 6 -19.98 -32.47 18.03
CA GLN A 6 -20.22 -32.21 16.62
C GLN A 6 -21.64 -31.67 16.42
N ILE A 7 -21.75 -30.68 15.52
CA ILE A 7 -23.03 -30.21 15.01
C ILE A 7 -22.95 -30.25 13.49
N VAL A 8 -23.99 -30.80 12.87
CA VAL A 8 -24.13 -30.85 11.41
C VAL A 8 -25.53 -30.34 11.06
N ILE A 9 -25.57 -29.33 10.22
CA ILE A 9 -26.81 -28.79 9.63
C ILE A 9 -26.68 -28.96 8.12
N ARG A 10 -27.71 -29.48 7.47
CA ARG A 10 -27.73 -29.71 6.02
C ARG A 10 -28.99 -29.14 5.40
N ASN A 11 -28.83 -28.54 4.24
CA ASN A 11 -29.90 -28.02 3.41
C ASN A 11 -30.90 -27.17 4.19
N ALA A 12 -30.39 -26.31 5.09
CA ALA A 12 -31.22 -25.43 5.90
C ALA A 12 -31.41 -24.08 5.17
N ARG A 13 -32.43 -23.36 5.64
CA ARG A 13 -32.64 -21.94 5.36
C ARG A 13 -32.41 -21.20 6.66
N LEU A 14 -31.55 -20.18 6.61
CA LEU A 14 -31.30 -19.25 7.70
C LEU A 14 -31.86 -17.89 7.35
N GLU A 15 -32.66 -17.33 8.23
CA GLU A 15 -33.15 -15.96 8.15
C GLU A 15 -32.53 -15.16 9.30
N TRP A 16 -31.78 -14.15 8.96
CA TRP A 16 -31.10 -13.28 9.91
C TRP A 16 -31.77 -11.92 9.93
N CYS A 17 -32.47 -11.65 11.04
CA CYS A 17 -33.14 -10.38 11.30
C CYS A 17 -32.26 -9.55 12.25
N ASP A 18 -31.68 -8.44 11.76
CA ASP A 18 -30.86 -7.53 12.56
C ASP A 18 -31.69 -6.30 12.98
N GLY A 19 -32.45 -6.46 14.05
CA GLY A 19 -33.30 -5.38 14.58
C GLY A 19 -32.51 -4.20 15.18
N LEU A 20 -31.21 -4.38 15.48
CA LEU A 20 -30.36 -3.30 16.01
C LEU A 20 -29.91 -2.34 14.92
N ARG A 21 -29.72 -2.83 13.71
CA ARG A 21 -29.29 -2.06 12.55
C ARG A 21 -30.44 -1.59 11.68
N GLY A 22 -31.63 -2.15 11.87
CA GLY A 22 -32.77 -1.92 10.97
C GLY A 22 -32.49 -2.41 9.54
N ALA A 23 -31.64 -3.43 9.41
CA ALA A 23 -31.31 -4.04 8.14
C ALA A 23 -32.46 -4.91 7.63
N ASP A 24 -32.55 -5.08 6.31
CA ASP A 24 -33.45 -6.06 5.71
C ASP A 24 -33.10 -7.48 6.19
N ASP A 25 -34.09 -8.37 6.23
CA ASP A 25 -33.87 -9.77 6.57
C ASP A 25 -32.93 -10.43 5.53
N LEU A 26 -31.80 -10.96 6.01
CA LEU A 26 -30.87 -11.71 5.17
C LEU A 26 -31.26 -13.20 5.16
N VAL A 27 -31.73 -13.65 4.02
CA VAL A 27 -32.05 -15.06 3.81
C VAL A 27 -30.88 -15.77 3.17
N LEU A 28 -30.38 -16.83 3.82
CA LEU A 28 -29.36 -17.71 3.31
C LEU A 28 -29.98 -19.09 3.05
N ASP A 29 -30.08 -19.47 1.79
CA ASP A 29 -30.58 -20.77 1.37
C ASP A 29 -29.48 -21.81 1.25
N LYS A 30 -29.86 -23.10 1.19
CA LYS A 30 -28.96 -24.25 1.04
C LYS A 30 -27.78 -24.22 2.03
N LEU A 31 -28.08 -23.78 3.27
CA LEU A 31 -27.07 -23.68 4.29
C LEU A 31 -26.60 -25.08 4.71
N GLU A 32 -25.29 -25.27 4.62
CA GLU A 32 -24.58 -26.39 5.17
C GLU A 32 -23.59 -25.90 6.22
N PHE A 33 -23.71 -26.44 7.43
CA PHE A 33 -22.86 -26.07 8.54
C PHE A 33 -22.35 -27.33 9.23
N ARG A 34 -21.06 -27.36 9.52
CA ARG A 34 -20.41 -28.39 10.33
C ARG A 34 -19.53 -27.73 11.36
N LEU A 35 -19.71 -28.11 12.61
CA LEU A 35 -18.86 -27.72 13.74
C LEU A 35 -18.33 -28.99 14.42
N GLU A 36 -17.05 -28.99 14.71
CA GLU A 36 -16.36 -30.03 15.47
C GLU A 36 -15.64 -29.38 16.67
N ASN A 37 -15.92 -29.89 17.86
CA ASN A 37 -15.34 -29.39 19.12
C ASN A 37 -14.53 -30.49 19.82
N SER A 38 -13.29 -30.18 20.20
CA SER A 38 -12.41 -31.08 20.91
C SER A 38 -11.47 -30.29 21.85
N GLY A 39 -11.66 -30.38 23.16
CA GLY A 39 -10.71 -29.86 24.14
C GLY A 39 -10.44 -28.35 24.07
N GLY A 40 -11.43 -27.54 23.69
CA GLY A 40 -11.29 -26.10 23.47
C GLY A 40 -10.74 -25.72 22.09
N HIS A 41 -10.76 -26.68 21.17
CA HIS A 41 -10.48 -26.49 19.75
C HIS A 41 -11.79 -26.62 18.97
N HIS A 42 -12.09 -25.66 18.13
CA HIS A 42 -13.35 -25.51 17.42
C HIS A 42 -13.08 -25.31 15.93
N ARG A 43 -13.45 -26.30 15.11
CA ARG A 43 -13.38 -26.22 13.67
C ARG A 43 -14.77 -26.13 13.10
N PHE A 44 -15.00 -25.18 12.23
CA PHE A 44 -16.28 -25.10 11.55
C PHE A 44 -16.13 -24.77 10.06
N GLY A 45 -17.10 -25.21 9.30
CA GLY A 45 -17.31 -24.83 7.92
C GLY A 45 -18.77 -24.48 7.71
N LEU A 46 -19.01 -23.39 7.00
CA LEU A 46 -20.32 -22.93 6.59
C LEU A 46 -20.27 -22.68 5.08
N ARG A 47 -21.28 -23.17 4.38
CA ARG A 47 -21.56 -22.81 3.00
C ARG A 47 -23.03 -22.43 2.91
N ALA A 48 -23.33 -21.33 2.24
CA ALA A 48 -24.70 -20.87 2.08
C ALA A 48 -24.88 -20.10 0.78
N GLN A 49 -26.11 -19.96 0.32
CA GLN A 49 -26.48 -19.23 -0.87
C GLN A 49 -27.27 -17.97 -0.48
N PRO A 50 -26.64 -16.79 -0.47
CA PRO A 50 -27.35 -15.52 -0.37
C PRO A 50 -28.24 -15.30 -1.60
N PRO A 51 -29.18 -14.35 -1.55
CA PRO A 51 -29.91 -13.89 -2.74
C PRO A 51 -28.93 -13.51 -3.86
N ALA A 52 -29.20 -13.97 -5.08
CA ALA A 52 -28.29 -13.81 -6.24
C ALA A 52 -27.95 -12.32 -6.53
N ARG A 53 -28.82 -11.38 -6.15
CA ARG A 53 -28.57 -9.94 -6.25
C ARG A 53 -27.48 -9.45 -5.29
N LEU A 54 -27.23 -10.17 -4.18
CA LEU A 54 -26.25 -9.80 -3.14
C LEU A 54 -24.91 -10.44 -3.37
N ALA A 55 -24.89 -11.75 -3.63
CA ALA A 55 -23.65 -12.48 -3.82
C ALA A 55 -23.84 -13.85 -4.49
N ALA A 56 -22.72 -14.43 -4.92
CA ALA A 56 -22.58 -15.85 -5.17
C ALA A 56 -22.56 -16.65 -3.85
N ALA A 57 -22.27 -17.95 -3.92
CA ALA A 57 -22.20 -18.78 -2.72
C ALA A 57 -21.15 -18.19 -1.72
N LEU A 58 -21.59 -18.08 -0.47
CA LEU A 58 -20.75 -17.71 0.66
C LEU A 58 -20.10 -18.98 1.23
N GLU A 59 -18.80 -18.94 1.45
CA GLU A 59 -18.09 -19.97 2.19
C GLU A 59 -17.33 -19.33 3.35
N VAL A 60 -17.49 -19.89 4.57
CA VAL A 60 -16.73 -19.48 5.75
C VAL A 60 -16.17 -20.74 6.41
N ARG A 61 -14.91 -20.71 6.81
CA ARG A 61 -14.25 -21.74 7.61
C ARG A 61 -13.54 -21.12 8.78
N GLY A 62 -13.52 -21.82 9.91
CA GLY A 62 -12.80 -21.38 11.09
C GLY A 62 -12.06 -22.54 11.77
N ASP A 63 -10.88 -22.21 12.28
CA ASP A 63 -10.08 -23.06 13.18
C ASP A 63 -9.71 -22.20 14.39
N LEU A 64 -10.47 -22.33 15.46
CA LEU A 64 -10.39 -21.47 16.63
C LEU A 64 -10.04 -22.28 17.89
N ARG A 65 -9.24 -21.69 18.75
CA ARG A 65 -8.89 -22.26 20.06
C ARG A 65 -9.26 -21.29 21.16
N GLY A 66 -10.06 -21.76 22.09
CA GLY A 66 -10.53 -21.01 23.25
C GLY A 66 -11.52 -21.87 24.02
N ARG A 67 -11.65 -21.66 25.33
CA ARG A 67 -12.55 -22.47 26.16
C ARG A 67 -13.80 -21.72 26.59
N ASN A 68 -13.69 -20.43 26.81
CA ASN A 68 -14.77 -19.62 27.33
C ASN A 68 -15.19 -18.52 26.34
N PRO A 69 -16.41 -18.58 25.78
CA PRO A 69 -16.91 -17.55 24.87
C PRO A 69 -16.97 -16.14 25.49
N ALA A 70 -17.10 -16.05 26.82
CA ALA A 70 -17.14 -14.77 27.52
C ALA A 70 -15.75 -14.15 27.71
N ARG A 71 -14.69 -14.83 27.28
CA ARG A 71 -13.29 -14.34 27.38
C ARG A 71 -12.63 -14.31 26.01
N PRO A 72 -13.01 -13.38 25.14
CA PRO A 72 -12.47 -13.31 23.77
C PRO A 72 -10.94 -13.12 23.75
N ALA A 73 -10.36 -12.49 24.78
CA ALA A 73 -8.90 -12.34 24.90
C ALA A 73 -8.12 -13.68 24.98
N GLU A 74 -8.78 -14.78 25.33
CA GLU A 74 -8.17 -16.11 25.37
C GLU A 74 -8.28 -16.85 24.01
N TRP A 75 -9.00 -16.29 23.05
CA TRP A 75 -9.24 -16.92 21.74
C TRP A 75 -8.14 -16.56 20.76
N ARG A 76 -7.73 -17.58 20.01
CA ARG A 76 -6.81 -17.47 18.88
C ARG A 76 -7.20 -18.43 17.78
N GLY A 77 -6.79 -18.15 16.57
CA GLY A 77 -7.04 -19.02 15.44
C GLY A 77 -7.18 -18.25 14.13
N GLU A 78 -7.76 -18.92 13.16
CA GLU A 78 -7.89 -18.41 11.81
C GLU A 78 -9.33 -18.53 11.31
N LEU A 79 -9.75 -17.53 10.54
CA LEU A 79 -10.99 -17.56 9.77
C LEU A 79 -10.68 -17.38 8.29
N TYR A 80 -11.36 -18.13 7.47
CA TYR A 80 -11.40 -17.96 6.02
C TYR A 80 -12.80 -17.60 5.58
N ALA A 81 -12.95 -16.64 4.68
CA ALA A 81 -14.21 -16.30 4.04
C ALA A 81 -13.99 -16.10 2.53
N SER A 82 -14.95 -16.53 1.73
CA SER A 82 -14.90 -16.35 0.29
C SER A 82 -16.27 -16.06 -0.29
N LEU A 83 -16.27 -15.08 -1.20
CA LEU A 83 -17.38 -14.69 -2.06
C LEU A 83 -16.81 -14.48 -3.46
N ASP A 84 -17.17 -15.32 -4.42
CA ASP A 84 -16.67 -15.17 -5.79
C ASP A 84 -17.32 -13.99 -6.52
N TYR A 85 -18.48 -13.57 -6.07
CA TYR A 85 -19.18 -12.33 -6.46
C TYR A 85 -19.92 -11.75 -5.26
N ALA A 86 -19.83 -10.45 -5.09
CA ALA A 86 -20.60 -9.68 -4.12
C ALA A 86 -20.95 -8.30 -4.68
N ALA A 87 -22.18 -7.85 -4.44
CA ALA A 87 -22.56 -6.46 -4.59
C ALA A 87 -22.08 -5.69 -3.36
N LEU A 88 -20.91 -5.02 -3.47
CA LEU A 88 -20.17 -4.49 -2.32
C LEU A 88 -21.01 -3.57 -1.44
N GLY A 89 -21.71 -2.59 -2.02
CA GLY A 89 -22.54 -1.66 -1.26
C GLY A 89 -23.69 -2.32 -0.51
N ALA A 90 -24.27 -3.38 -1.06
CA ALA A 90 -25.43 -4.05 -0.48
C ALA A 90 -25.14 -4.77 0.85
N TRP A 91 -23.90 -5.21 1.09
CA TRP A 91 -23.51 -5.91 2.32
C TRP A 91 -23.36 -5.00 3.54
N ARG A 92 -23.26 -3.68 3.32
CA ARG A 92 -23.03 -2.71 4.39
C ARG A 92 -24.12 -2.69 5.46
N GLN A 93 -25.33 -3.06 5.12
CA GLN A 93 -26.44 -3.12 6.09
C GLN A 93 -26.25 -4.22 7.15
N TRP A 94 -25.45 -5.26 6.87
CA TRP A 94 -25.19 -6.36 7.83
C TRP A 94 -23.76 -6.39 8.36
N VAL A 95 -22.79 -5.87 7.61
CA VAL A 95 -21.36 -5.97 7.96
C VAL A 95 -20.70 -4.58 7.92
N ASP A 96 -20.10 -4.17 9.04
CA ASP A 96 -19.28 -2.98 9.07
C ASP A 96 -17.89 -3.30 8.53
N TYR A 97 -17.53 -2.68 7.44
CA TYR A 97 -16.16 -2.69 6.93
C TYR A 97 -15.64 -1.25 6.78
N PRO A 98 -14.32 -1.03 6.98
CA PRO A 98 -13.75 0.30 7.21
C PRO A 98 -13.69 1.20 5.97
N LEU A 99 -14.17 0.75 4.82
CA LEU A 99 -14.16 1.51 3.58
C LEU A 99 -15.59 1.67 3.04
N ASP A 100 -15.83 2.71 2.25
CA ASP A 100 -17.08 2.88 1.50
C ASP A 100 -16.88 2.32 0.10
N ALA A 101 -17.65 1.32 -0.27
CA ALA A 101 -17.53 0.69 -1.58
C ALA A 101 -18.90 0.38 -2.16
N ASP A 102 -19.07 0.71 -3.42
CA ASP A 102 -20.19 0.31 -4.28
C ASP A 102 -19.64 -0.36 -5.53
N GLY A 103 -20.45 -1.20 -6.20
CA GLY A 103 -20.03 -1.98 -7.36
C GLY A 103 -19.97 -3.46 -7.08
N ALA A 104 -19.24 -4.21 -7.90
CA ALA A 104 -19.17 -5.66 -7.84
C ALA A 104 -17.74 -6.17 -7.68
N GLY A 105 -17.58 -7.25 -6.92
CA GLY A 105 -16.26 -7.87 -6.77
C GLY A 105 -16.29 -9.23 -6.12
N GLY A 106 -15.19 -9.96 -6.27
CA GLY A 106 -14.92 -11.20 -5.55
C GLY A 106 -13.88 -10.96 -4.47
N VAL A 107 -14.00 -11.66 -3.35
CA VAL A 107 -13.07 -11.57 -2.23
C VAL A 107 -12.82 -12.93 -1.61
N ARG A 108 -11.57 -13.20 -1.25
CA ARG A 108 -11.16 -14.29 -0.36
C ARG A 108 -10.31 -13.69 0.74
N ALA A 109 -10.73 -13.87 1.97
CA ALA A 109 -10.07 -13.30 3.12
C ALA A 109 -9.64 -14.38 4.11
N TRP A 110 -8.45 -14.23 4.65
CA TRP A 110 -7.90 -15.00 5.76
C TRP A 110 -7.63 -14.03 6.90
N LEU A 111 -8.21 -14.30 8.06
CA LEU A 111 -8.13 -13.47 9.25
C LEU A 111 -7.42 -14.28 10.34
N GLU A 112 -6.35 -13.73 10.87
CA GLU A 112 -5.62 -14.28 12.01
C GLU A 112 -6.11 -13.57 13.29
N PHE A 113 -6.49 -14.32 14.29
CA PHE A 113 -6.94 -13.81 15.58
C PHE A 113 -5.96 -14.21 16.69
N SER A 114 -5.61 -13.27 17.51
CA SER A 114 -4.83 -13.47 18.72
C SER A 114 -5.30 -12.51 19.80
N GLU A 115 -5.42 -12.98 21.02
CA GLU A 115 -5.85 -12.17 22.17
C GLU A 115 -7.19 -11.45 21.95
N GLY A 116 -8.13 -12.09 21.25
CA GLY A 116 -9.45 -11.53 20.93
C GLY A 116 -9.46 -10.38 19.92
N ARG A 117 -8.36 -10.15 19.22
CA ARG A 117 -8.20 -9.13 18.19
C ARG A 117 -7.76 -9.74 16.87
N VAL A 118 -8.09 -9.09 15.77
CA VAL A 118 -7.54 -9.42 14.47
C VAL A 118 -6.08 -8.97 14.45
N SER A 119 -5.14 -9.92 14.38
CA SER A 119 -3.70 -9.67 14.32
C SER A 119 -3.15 -9.67 12.90
N GLY A 120 -3.86 -10.33 11.98
CA GLY A 120 -3.47 -10.38 10.58
C GLY A 120 -4.66 -10.54 9.65
N VAL A 121 -4.53 -9.98 8.46
CA VAL A 121 -5.51 -10.09 7.37
C VAL A 121 -4.76 -10.32 6.07
N THR A 122 -5.15 -11.35 5.33
CA THR A 122 -4.73 -11.54 3.94
C THR A 122 -5.98 -11.55 3.08
N THR A 123 -5.99 -10.79 2.00
CA THR A 123 -7.16 -10.69 1.12
C THR A 123 -6.74 -10.78 -0.34
N ASP A 124 -7.32 -11.73 -1.07
CA ASP A 124 -7.36 -11.71 -2.53
C ASP A 124 -8.65 -10.99 -2.95
N PHE A 125 -8.55 -10.05 -3.86
CA PHE A 125 -9.71 -9.32 -4.34
C PHE A 125 -9.62 -9.10 -5.85
N ALA A 126 -10.81 -9.03 -6.46
CA ALA A 126 -11.00 -8.57 -7.82
C ALA A 126 -12.30 -7.77 -7.89
N VAL A 127 -12.21 -6.49 -8.19
CA VAL A 127 -13.32 -5.53 -8.17
C VAL A 127 -13.48 -4.94 -9.57
N ARG A 128 -14.73 -4.73 -9.99
CA ARG A 128 -15.06 -4.11 -11.28
C ARG A 128 -16.20 -3.11 -11.12
N ASP A 129 -16.15 -2.06 -11.94
CA ASP A 129 -17.19 -1.03 -12.03
C ASP A 129 -17.62 -0.55 -10.64
N ALA A 130 -16.63 -0.12 -9.84
CA ALA A 130 -16.82 0.19 -8.43
C ALA A 130 -16.39 1.62 -8.10
N HIS A 131 -17.05 2.21 -7.09
CA HIS A 131 -16.61 3.41 -6.44
C HIS A 131 -16.15 3.03 -5.03
N VAL A 132 -14.90 3.35 -4.70
CA VAL A 132 -14.30 2.99 -3.42
C VAL A 132 -13.77 4.24 -2.73
N ARG A 133 -14.18 4.47 -1.50
CA ARG A 133 -13.65 5.50 -0.61
C ARG A 133 -12.98 4.82 0.59
N LEU A 134 -11.67 5.01 0.70
CA LEU A 134 -10.87 4.32 1.70
C LEU A 134 -10.97 4.91 3.11
N ALA A 135 -11.41 6.15 3.26
CA ALA A 135 -11.75 6.80 4.52
C ALA A 135 -12.74 7.93 4.27
N ARG A 136 -13.44 8.38 5.32
CA ARG A 136 -14.53 9.38 5.22
C ARG A 136 -14.06 10.74 4.70
N ASP A 137 -12.81 11.10 4.96
CA ASP A 137 -12.16 12.36 4.57
C ASP A 137 -11.46 12.28 3.20
N LEU A 138 -11.51 11.13 2.54
CA LEU A 138 -10.86 10.91 1.25
C LEU A 138 -11.85 10.98 0.09
N ALA A 139 -11.36 11.34 -1.09
CA ALA A 139 -12.14 11.33 -2.31
C ALA A 139 -12.34 9.89 -2.83
N ASP A 140 -13.42 9.70 -3.58
CA ASP A 140 -13.74 8.42 -4.20
C ASP A 140 -12.73 8.04 -5.29
N ILE A 141 -12.48 6.75 -5.42
CA ILE A 141 -11.72 6.14 -6.50
C ILE A 141 -12.72 5.46 -7.44
N PRO A 142 -12.98 6.00 -8.64
CA PRO A 142 -13.83 5.37 -9.63
C PRO A 142 -13.05 4.24 -10.32
N LEU A 143 -13.25 3.01 -9.88
CA LEU A 143 -12.55 1.84 -10.39
C LEU A 143 -13.31 1.21 -11.56
N VAL A 144 -12.67 1.11 -12.72
CA VAL A 144 -13.10 0.19 -13.80
C VAL A 144 -12.71 -1.24 -13.41
N ARG A 145 -11.50 -1.41 -12.88
CA ARG A 145 -11.00 -2.68 -12.39
C ARG A 145 -9.91 -2.46 -11.33
N ALA A 146 -9.91 -3.31 -10.31
CA ALA A 146 -8.77 -3.45 -9.39
C ALA A 146 -8.66 -4.89 -8.94
N GLU A 147 -7.44 -5.40 -8.85
CA GLU A 147 -7.19 -6.77 -8.38
C GLU A 147 -5.82 -6.89 -7.73
N GLY A 148 -5.68 -7.92 -6.91
CA GLY A 148 -4.42 -8.26 -6.26
C GLY A 148 -4.61 -9.01 -4.96
N ARG A 149 -3.50 -9.19 -4.26
CA ARG A 149 -3.47 -9.68 -2.88
C ARG A 149 -2.92 -8.58 -1.97
N LEU A 150 -3.60 -8.33 -0.88
CA LEU A 150 -3.13 -7.49 0.22
C LEU A 150 -2.92 -8.35 1.46
N ARG A 151 -1.87 -8.07 2.21
CA ARG A 151 -1.65 -8.64 3.53
C ARG A 151 -1.31 -7.51 4.49
N TYR A 152 -1.92 -7.58 5.65
CA TYR A 152 -1.63 -6.73 6.81
C TYR A 152 -1.42 -7.60 8.03
N ARG A 153 -0.43 -7.29 8.86
CA ARG A 153 -0.17 -7.91 10.14
C ARG A 153 0.31 -6.86 11.12
N ASP A 154 -0.23 -6.91 12.32
CA ASP A 154 0.20 -6.06 13.43
C ASP A 154 0.38 -6.95 14.67
N GLU A 155 1.62 -7.13 15.04
CA GLU A 155 1.98 -7.99 16.17
C GLU A 155 3.19 -7.43 16.91
N GLY A 156 3.00 -7.25 18.22
CA GLY A 156 4.11 -6.89 19.07
C GLY A 156 4.80 -5.58 18.71
N GLY A 157 4.10 -4.52 18.23
CA GLY A 157 4.67 -3.23 17.83
C GLY A 157 5.48 -3.31 16.51
N VAL A 158 5.20 -4.33 15.71
CA VAL A 158 5.66 -4.46 14.34
C VAL A 158 4.45 -4.53 13.44
N THR A 159 4.34 -3.57 12.55
CA THR A 159 3.31 -3.53 11.50
C THR A 159 3.93 -3.93 10.17
N GLU A 160 3.35 -4.92 9.51
CA GLU A 160 3.72 -5.33 8.16
C GLU A 160 2.54 -5.18 7.21
N ALA A 161 2.79 -4.58 6.05
CA ALA A 161 1.82 -4.49 4.96
C ALA A 161 2.48 -4.92 3.66
N SER A 162 1.81 -5.70 2.86
CA SER A 162 2.32 -6.07 1.54
C SER A 162 1.23 -6.17 0.51
N GLY A 163 1.59 -5.89 -0.73
CA GLY A 163 0.77 -6.10 -1.91
C GLY A 163 1.46 -7.01 -2.89
N LYS A 164 0.69 -7.87 -3.54
CA LYS A 164 1.16 -8.75 -4.59
C LYS A 164 0.28 -8.58 -5.82
N ARG A 165 0.92 -8.31 -6.97
CA ARG A 165 0.28 -8.10 -8.26
C ARG A 165 -0.88 -7.10 -8.20
N LEU A 166 -0.71 -6.05 -7.38
CA LEU A 166 -1.71 -4.99 -7.29
C LEU A 166 -1.78 -4.25 -8.60
N SER A 167 -2.94 -4.25 -9.20
CA SER A 167 -3.21 -3.47 -10.41
C SER A 167 -4.55 -2.77 -10.28
N LEU A 168 -4.67 -1.62 -10.90
CA LEU A 168 -5.93 -0.90 -10.97
C LEU A 168 -6.03 -0.11 -12.28
N GLN A 169 -7.26 0.10 -12.69
CA GLN A 169 -7.64 1.02 -13.77
C GLN A 169 -8.83 1.84 -13.27
N THR A 170 -8.72 3.14 -13.39
CA THR A 170 -9.78 4.06 -12.94
C THR A 170 -10.55 4.64 -14.13
N GLY A 171 -11.78 5.11 -13.87
CA GLY A 171 -12.63 5.73 -14.88
C GLY A 171 -12.11 7.07 -15.39
N ASP A 172 -11.21 7.74 -14.65
CA ASP A 172 -10.52 8.97 -15.03
C ASP A 172 -9.18 8.72 -15.75
N GLY A 173 -8.94 7.47 -16.20
CA GLY A 173 -7.84 7.08 -17.07
C GLY A 173 -6.52 6.79 -16.39
N MET A 174 -6.45 6.68 -15.06
CA MET A 174 -5.24 6.18 -14.41
C MET A 174 -5.14 4.66 -14.54
N SER A 175 -3.93 4.16 -14.71
CA SER A 175 -3.67 2.73 -14.76
C SER A 175 -2.38 2.39 -14.02
N LEU A 176 -2.47 1.53 -13.01
CA LEU A 176 -1.33 0.97 -12.30
C LEU A 176 -1.08 -0.44 -12.81
N ALA A 177 0.10 -0.66 -13.38
CA ALA A 177 0.54 -1.99 -13.78
C ALA A 177 0.75 -2.89 -12.55
N PRO A 178 0.67 -4.24 -12.70
CA PRO A 178 0.85 -5.16 -11.58
C PRO A 178 2.12 -4.89 -10.80
N THR A 179 1.97 -4.50 -9.54
CA THR A 179 3.03 -4.04 -8.65
C THR A 179 3.05 -4.87 -7.37
N ASP A 180 4.24 -5.25 -6.94
CA ASP A 180 4.48 -5.86 -5.63
C ASP A 180 5.10 -4.82 -4.71
N PHE A 181 4.65 -4.76 -3.45
CA PHE A 181 5.32 -3.97 -2.42
C PHE A 181 5.35 -4.71 -1.07
N PHE A 182 6.29 -4.29 -0.23
CA PHE A 182 6.40 -4.69 1.16
C PHE A 182 6.77 -3.48 2.01
N LEU A 183 6.04 -3.27 3.09
CA LEU A 183 6.30 -2.27 4.12
C LEU A 183 6.39 -2.96 5.47
N ARG A 184 7.43 -2.65 6.24
CA ARG A 184 7.57 -3.04 7.63
C ARG A 184 7.91 -1.84 8.46
N LEU A 185 7.16 -1.64 9.53
CA LEU A 185 7.37 -0.60 10.52
C LEU A 185 7.53 -1.28 11.88
N ALA A 186 8.56 -0.93 12.61
CA ALA A 186 8.78 -1.38 13.97
C ALA A 186 8.85 -0.15 14.89
N ASP A 187 7.99 -0.14 15.88
CA ASP A 187 7.92 0.94 16.86
C ASP A 187 9.19 1.01 17.71
N ARG A 188 9.46 2.21 18.24
CA ARG A 188 10.51 2.40 19.23
C ARG A 188 10.25 1.54 20.48
N ARG A 189 11.29 0.86 20.97
CA ARG A 189 11.23 0.08 22.21
C ARG A 189 12.42 0.38 23.11
N GLY A 190 12.17 1.08 24.21
CA GLY A 190 13.23 1.51 25.12
C GLY A 190 14.31 2.30 24.38
N SER A 191 15.54 1.82 24.36
CA SER A 191 16.68 2.43 23.64
C SER A 191 16.77 2.02 22.16
N THR A 192 15.94 1.07 21.68
CA THR A 192 15.96 0.66 20.27
C THR A 192 15.13 1.66 19.45
N PRO A 193 15.71 2.33 18.44
CA PRO A 193 15.01 3.30 17.62
C PRO A 193 13.90 2.65 16.78
N ALA A 194 12.92 3.44 16.38
CA ALA A 194 11.94 3.02 15.37
C ALA A 194 12.65 2.67 14.05
N ARG A 195 12.13 1.69 13.34
CA ARG A 195 12.70 1.23 12.07
C ARG A 195 11.63 1.05 11.02
N GLY A 196 11.98 1.34 9.77
CA GLY A 196 11.14 1.08 8.64
C GLY A 196 11.91 0.45 7.49
N GLU A 197 11.20 -0.34 6.70
CA GLU A 197 11.67 -0.91 5.45
C GLU A 197 10.54 -0.83 4.42
N PHE A 198 10.84 -0.33 3.24
CA PHE A 198 9.92 -0.30 2.12
C PHE A 198 10.61 -0.82 0.87
N VAL A 199 10.00 -1.81 0.24
CA VAL A 199 10.47 -2.40 -1.01
C VAL A 199 9.33 -2.40 -2.01
N ALA A 200 9.60 -2.04 -3.25
CA ALA A 200 8.63 -2.13 -4.34
C ALA A 200 9.29 -2.67 -5.62
N SER A 201 8.57 -3.52 -6.34
CA SER A 201 9.04 -4.02 -7.63
C SER A 201 9.08 -2.90 -8.68
N GLN A 202 8.07 -2.03 -8.63
CA GLN A 202 7.96 -0.81 -9.41
C GLN A 202 6.98 0.16 -8.75
N LEU A 203 7.19 1.45 -8.98
CA LEU A 203 6.29 2.53 -8.58
C LEU A 203 6.10 3.47 -9.75
N ASP A 204 4.87 3.64 -10.18
CA ASP A 204 4.46 4.71 -11.09
C ASP A 204 4.16 5.95 -10.24
N LEU A 205 5.08 6.93 -10.27
CA LEU A 205 4.98 8.12 -9.42
C LEU A 205 3.86 9.06 -9.89
N ASP A 206 3.56 9.10 -11.20
CA ASP A 206 2.45 9.88 -11.75
C ASP A 206 1.12 9.36 -11.17
N VAL A 207 0.91 8.05 -11.20
CA VAL A 207 -0.29 7.42 -10.65
C VAL A 207 -0.36 7.61 -9.13
N LEU A 208 0.74 7.40 -8.41
CA LEU A 208 0.78 7.56 -6.95
C LEU A 208 0.53 9.01 -6.52
N SER A 209 1.09 9.98 -7.21
CA SER A 209 0.88 11.40 -6.94
C SER A 209 -0.60 11.79 -7.12
N ARG A 210 -1.22 11.35 -8.21
CA ARG A 210 -2.65 11.56 -8.48
C ARG A 210 -3.57 10.83 -7.51
N LEU A 211 -3.17 9.65 -7.03
CA LEU A 211 -3.93 8.89 -6.03
C LEU A 211 -3.71 9.38 -4.60
N ALA A 212 -2.67 10.17 -4.32
CA ALA A 212 -2.29 10.55 -2.95
C ALA A 212 -3.44 11.16 -2.14
N GLY A 213 -4.30 11.98 -2.79
CA GLY A 213 -5.50 12.55 -2.16
C GLY A 213 -6.63 11.55 -1.88
N ARG A 214 -6.52 10.32 -2.39
CA ARG A 214 -7.51 9.24 -2.27
C ARG A 214 -7.03 8.08 -1.41
N LEU A 215 -5.73 8.11 -0.99
CA LEU A 215 -5.11 7.06 -0.18
C LEU A 215 -5.01 7.48 1.30
N PRO A 216 -5.14 6.55 2.25
CA PRO A 216 -5.06 6.81 3.68
C PRO A 216 -3.59 6.96 4.14
N VAL A 217 -2.84 7.85 3.49
CA VAL A 217 -1.46 8.19 3.86
C VAL A 217 -1.44 9.43 4.76
N ALA A 218 -0.35 9.60 5.52
CA ALA A 218 -0.20 10.74 6.43
C ALA A 218 -0.42 12.09 5.71
N PRO A 219 -1.12 13.07 6.32
CA PRO A 219 -1.42 14.36 5.69
C PRO A 219 -0.17 15.10 5.18
N ALA A 220 0.94 15.05 5.93
CA ALA A 220 2.21 15.65 5.53
C ALA A 220 2.77 15.01 4.25
N LEU A 221 2.64 13.68 4.09
CA LEU A 221 3.07 12.99 2.88
C LEU A 221 2.17 13.36 1.69
N ARG A 222 0.84 13.44 1.88
CA ARG A 222 -0.09 13.90 0.84
C ARG A 222 0.26 15.30 0.34
N GLN A 223 0.54 16.22 1.25
CA GLN A 223 0.93 17.58 0.92
C GLN A 223 2.25 17.64 0.13
N ARG A 224 3.25 16.86 0.54
CA ARG A 224 4.53 16.78 -0.18
C ARG A 224 4.36 16.17 -1.57
N LEU A 225 3.61 15.09 -1.72
CA LEU A 225 3.33 14.48 -3.03
C LEU A 225 2.58 15.45 -3.95
N ALA A 226 1.63 16.22 -3.42
CA ALA A 226 0.92 17.23 -4.19
C ALA A 226 1.82 18.41 -4.59
N ALA A 227 2.71 18.87 -3.69
CA ALA A 227 3.58 20.01 -3.95
C ALA A 227 4.70 19.66 -4.95
N PHE A 228 5.40 18.55 -4.76
CA PHE A 228 6.49 18.13 -5.64
C PHE A 228 6.01 17.45 -6.92
N ALA A 229 4.73 17.03 -6.97
CA ALA A 229 4.11 16.34 -8.12
C ALA A 229 5.06 15.34 -8.80
N PRO A 230 5.64 14.37 -8.05
CA PRO A 230 6.64 13.47 -8.61
C PRO A 230 6.08 12.68 -9.79
N ALA A 231 6.87 12.55 -10.83
CA ALA A 231 6.54 11.87 -12.08
C ALA A 231 7.60 10.85 -12.47
N GLY A 232 7.24 9.89 -13.33
CA GLY A 232 8.13 8.84 -13.82
C GLY A 232 8.01 7.53 -13.07
N ASN A 233 8.89 6.58 -13.39
CA ASN A 233 8.88 5.23 -12.83
C ASN A 233 10.13 4.94 -12.00
N VAL A 234 9.94 4.31 -10.84
CA VAL A 234 11.03 3.78 -10.00
C VAL A 234 10.91 2.26 -9.94
N ALA A 235 11.93 1.53 -10.41
CA ALA A 235 11.90 0.06 -10.50
C ALA A 235 13.30 -0.55 -10.56
N PRO A 236 13.74 -1.35 -9.58
CA PRO A 236 13.13 -1.55 -8.27
C PRO A 236 13.42 -0.40 -7.30
N LEU A 237 12.71 -0.37 -6.17
CA LEU A 237 12.99 0.49 -5.02
C LEU A 237 13.20 -0.33 -3.76
N SER A 238 14.24 -0.02 -3.01
CA SER A 238 14.46 -0.50 -1.64
C SER A 238 14.91 0.67 -0.76
N VAL A 239 14.17 0.92 0.32
CA VAL A 239 14.49 1.95 1.31
C VAL A 239 14.38 1.34 2.70
N LYS A 240 15.40 1.55 3.53
CA LYS A 240 15.38 1.22 4.95
C LYS A 240 15.73 2.47 5.73
N TRP A 241 15.17 2.62 6.90
CA TRP A 241 15.48 3.75 7.77
C TRP A 241 15.35 3.40 9.25
N SER A 242 16.03 4.18 10.08
CA SER A 242 15.76 4.23 11.51
C SER A 242 15.58 5.68 11.95
N ALA A 243 14.72 5.88 12.95
CA ALA A 243 14.44 7.19 13.51
C ALA A 243 14.57 7.14 15.03
N ASP A 244 15.20 8.15 15.62
CA ASP A 244 15.28 8.36 17.04
C ASP A 244 14.60 9.69 17.39
N ALA A 245 13.58 9.66 18.26
CA ALA A 245 12.80 10.82 18.65
C ALA A 245 12.35 11.71 17.47
N ASP A 246 11.80 11.11 16.41
CA ASP A 246 11.32 11.74 15.17
C ASP A 246 12.42 12.29 14.23
N GLU A 247 13.69 12.14 14.59
CA GLU A 247 14.81 12.48 13.72
C GLU A 247 15.31 11.22 12.97
N LEU A 248 15.57 11.37 11.67
CA LEU A 248 16.11 10.32 10.83
C LEU A 248 17.56 10.05 11.24
N ALA A 249 17.79 8.92 11.92
CA ALA A 249 19.12 8.54 12.43
C ALA A 249 19.97 7.83 11.38
N SER A 250 19.36 6.98 10.56
CA SER A 250 20.04 6.33 9.44
C SER A 250 19.06 5.99 8.33
N TYR A 251 19.58 5.88 7.11
CA TYR A 251 18.82 5.36 5.98
C TYR A 251 19.72 4.59 5.02
N SER A 252 19.13 3.73 4.23
CA SER A 252 19.73 3.19 3.01
C SER A 252 18.72 3.22 1.87
N VAL A 253 19.19 3.54 0.69
CA VAL A 253 18.39 3.59 -0.52
C VAL A 253 19.09 2.87 -1.66
N ASP A 254 18.36 2.06 -2.41
CA ASP A 254 18.76 1.53 -3.72
C ASP A 254 17.54 1.66 -4.65
N ALA A 255 17.67 2.47 -5.68
CA ALA A 255 16.60 2.73 -6.62
C ALA A 255 17.13 2.91 -8.03
N ARG A 256 16.40 2.37 -9.00
CA ARG A 256 16.52 2.74 -10.41
C ARG A 256 15.28 3.50 -10.82
N PHE A 257 15.45 4.50 -11.66
CA PHE A 257 14.35 5.33 -12.10
C PHE A 257 14.46 5.66 -13.58
N VAL A 258 13.30 5.88 -14.18
CA VAL A 258 13.16 6.22 -15.59
C VAL A 258 12.23 7.43 -15.70
N ARG A 259 12.70 8.47 -16.40
CA ARG A 259 12.00 9.74 -16.62
C ARG A 259 11.48 10.38 -15.32
N LEU A 260 12.29 10.29 -14.27
CA LEU A 260 11.98 10.92 -13.00
C LEU A 260 11.86 12.44 -13.17
N GLY A 261 10.86 13.01 -12.51
CA GLY A 261 10.63 14.44 -12.45
C GLY A 261 10.01 14.87 -11.14
N ILE A 262 10.25 16.11 -10.75
CA ILE A 262 9.58 16.81 -9.65
C ILE A 262 9.37 18.27 -10.04
N GLU A 263 8.28 18.85 -9.56
CA GLU A 263 8.04 20.29 -9.67
C GLU A 263 8.90 21.08 -8.66
N PRO A 264 9.31 22.32 -9.01
CA PRO A 264 10.06 23.15 -8.09
C PRO A 264 9.18 23.62 -6.92
N VAL A 265 9.71 23.50 -5.68
CA VAL A 265 9.00 23.88 -4.46
C VAL A 265 9.87 24.77 -3.57
N GLY A 266 9.53 26.05 -3.42
CA GLY A 266 10.31 27.00 -2.64
C GLY A 266 11.74 27.14 -3.18
N ALA A 267 12.74 26.79 -2.36
CA ALA A 267 14.15 26.79 -2.75
C ALA A 267 14.60 25.51 -3.48
N TRP A 268 13.76 24.47 -3.51
CA TRP A 268 14.09 23.23 -4.18
C TRP A 268 13.89 23.36 -5.69
N PRO A 269 14.90 22.98 -6.49
CA PRO A 269 14.77 23.01 -7.94
C PRO A 269 13.82 21.91 -8.42
N GLY A 270 13.15 22.17 -9.54
CA GLY A 270 12.44 21.15 -10.30
C GLY A 270 13.35 20.51 -11.35
N PHE A 271 12.99 19.30 -11.78
CA PHE A 271 13.61 18.65 -12.91
C PHE A 271 12.63 17.66 -13.56
N SER A 272 12.87 17.31 -14.79
CA SER A 272 12.08 16.30 -15.51
C SER A 272 12.95 15.49 -16.48
N GLY A 273 12.51 14.27 -16.79
CA GLY A 273 13.14 13.43 -17.82
C GLY A 273 14.43 12.73 -17.42
N LEU A 274 14.78 12.72 -16.12
CA LEU A 274 16.01 12.08 -15.65
C LEU A 274 15.80 10.57 -15.45
N SER A 275 16.74 9.77 -15.90
CA SER A 275 16.82 8.33 -15.68
C SER A 275 18.14 7.99 -15.01
N GLY A 276 18.18 6.87 -14.25
CA GLY A 276 19.42 6.53 -13.58
C GLY A 276 19.25 5.57 -12.43
N ARG A 277 20.27 5.56 -11.58
CA ARG A 277 20.33 4.78 -10.34
C ARG A 277 20.91 5.64 -9.22
N ILE A 278 20.39 5.43 -8.03
CA ILE A 278 20.94 5.94 -6.77
C ILE A 278 21.09 4.79 -5.78
N GLU A 279 22.23 4.73 -5.10
CA GLU A 279 22.52 3.74 -4.08
C GLU A 279 23.37 4.38 -2.98
N GLY A 280 22.91 4.32 -1.73
CA GLY A 280 23.66 4.92 -0.63
C GLY A 280 22.96 4.84 0.72
N THR A 281 23.62 5.48 1.68
CA THR A 281 23.22 5.58 3.09
C THR A 281 23.37 7.04 3.56
N GLU A 282 23.04 7.32 4.83
CA GLU A 282 23.30 8.61 5.47
C GLU A 282 24.78 9.01 5.46
N ARG A 283 25.71 8.05 5.31
CA ARG A 283 27.16 8.31 5.26
C ARG A 283 27.66 8.70 3.88
N GLY A 284 26.91 8.30 2.85
CA GLY A 284 27.26 8.59 1.48
C GLY A 284 26.74 7.54 0.51
N GLY A 285 26.97 7.78 -0.77
CA GLY A 285 26.51 6.91 -1.82
C GLY A 285 27.01 7.34 -3.19
N ARG A 286 26.43 6.75 -4.22
CA ARG A 286 26.73 7.01 -5.61
C ARG A 286 25.45 7.14 -6.43
N PHE A 287 25.57 7.87 -7.50
CA PHE A 287 24.49 8.02 -8.47
C PHE A 287 25.04 7.99 -9.90
N SER A 288 24.20 7.52 -10.80
CA SER A 288 24.38 7.69 -12.23
C SER A 288 23.08 8.28 -12.79
N LEU A 289 23.21 9.31 -13.62
CA LEU A 289 22.10 10.02 -14.22
C LEU A 289 22.26 10.06 -15.74
N THR A 290 21.20 9.85 -16.46
CA THR A 290 21.09 10.08 -17.88
C THR A 290 19.81 10.85 -18.16
N GLY A 291 19.81 11.69 -19.19
CA GLY A 291 18.64 12.45 -19.63
C GLY A 291 18.63 12.56 -21.15
N LYS A 292 17.47 12.30 -21.74
CA LYS A 292 17.12 12.69 -23.09
C LYS A 292 15.90 13.58 -23.00
N ASP A 293 15.99 14.77 -23.61
CA ASP A 293 14.93 15.78 -23.52
C ASP A 293 14.56 16.09 -22.04
N ALA A 294 15.57 16.17 -21.19
CA ALA A 294 15.43 16.51 -19.79
C ALA A 294 15.28 18.03 -19.60
N ALA A 295 14.77 18.46 -18.49
CA ALA A 295 14.76 19.85 -18.10
C ALA A 295 15.14 20.01 -16.62
N LEU A 296 15.79 21.14 -16.31
CA LEU A 296 16.09 21.59 -14.98
C LEU A 296 15.37 22.92 -14.76
N GLU A 297 14.66 23.06 -13.66
CA GLU A 297 13.93 24.28 -13.31
C GLU A 297 14.53 24.94 -12.08
N LEU A 298 15.08 26.15 -12.27
CA LEU A 298 15.82 26.92 -11.29
C LEU A 298 15.19 28.31 -11.10
N PRO A 299 13.97 28.39 -10.52
CA PRO A 299 13.19 29.61 -10.47
C PRO A 299 13.83 30.76 -9.68
N GLN A 300 14.80 30.45 -8.78
CA GLN A 300 15.49 31.47 -7.99
C GLN A 300 16.84 31.92 -8.57
N ILE A 301 17.30 31.28 -9.66
CA ILE A 301 18.64 31.53 -10.21
C ILE A 301 18.54 32.29 -11.54
N PHE A 302 17.59 31.93 -12.39
CA PHE A 302 17.48 32.49 -13.72
C PHE A 302 16.12 33.14 -13.97
N PRO A 303 16.08 34.26 -14.73
CA PRO A 303 14.83 34.90 -15.17
C PRO A 303 13.95 33.94 -16.02
N GLU A 304 14.59 33.12 -16.87
CA GLU A 304 13.98 32.00 -17.55
C GLU A 304 14.36 30.71 -16.80
N PRO A 305 13.50 30.24 -15.89
CA PRO A 305 13.89 29.24 -14.90
C PRO A 305 14.12 27.85 -15.51
N ARG A 306 13.60 27.58 -16.72
CA ARG A 306 13.65 26.28 -17.35
C ARG A 306 14.81 26.16 -18.32
N LEU A 307 15.76 25.30 -17.99
CA LEU A 307 16.88 24.92 -18.84
C LEU A 307 16.60 23.57 -19.49
N SER A 308 16.42 23.57 -20.80
CA SER A 308 16.26 22.34 -21.58
C SER A 308 17.61 21.68 -21.80
N ILE A 309 17.68 20.35 -21.61
CA ILE A 309 18.88 19.55 -21.76
C ILE A 309 18.55 18.40 -22.73
N GLU A 310 19.13 18.44 -23.93
CA GLU A 310 18.90 17.41 -24.95
C GLU A 310 19.57 16.10 -24.60
N GLU A 311 20.82 16.18 -24.05
CA GLU A 311 21.58 15.02 -23.60
C GLU A 311 22.26 15.34 -22.27
N LEU A 312 22.11 14.42 -21.32
CA LEU A 312 22.81 14.43 -20.03
C LEU A 312 23.34 13.03 -19.74
N ALA A 313 24.60 12.96 -19.31
CA ALA A 313 25.17 11.79 -18.68
C ALA A 313 26.09 12.25 -17.53
N ALA A 314 25.77 11.84 -16.29
CA ALA A 314 26.53 12.24 -15.13
C ALA A 314 26.71 11.06 -14.16
N GLU A 315 27.89 10.97 -13.58
CA GLU A 315 28.22 10.01 -12.53
C GLU A 315 28.87 10.74 -11.36
N GLY A 316 28.47 10.39 -10.16
CA GLY A 316 28.97 11.02 -8.96
C GLY A 316 28.72 10.23 -7.70
N ALA A 317 29.21 10.80 -6.61
CA ALA A 317 29.04 10.26 -5.27
C ALA A 317 28.81 11.41 -4.29
N TRP A 318 28.19 11.09 -3.17
CA TRP A 318 28.12 12.00 -2.03
C TRP A 318 28.66 11.33 -0.77
N SER A 319 29.13 12.13 0.15
CA SER A 319 29.58 11.69 1.47
C SER A 319 29.38 12.81 2.49
N HIS A 320 29.44 12.46 3.78
CA HIS A 320 29.31 13.42 4.87
C HIS A 320 30.52 13.38 5.81
N PRO A 321 31.71 13.76 5.32
CA PRO A 321 32.91 13.83 6.19
C PRO A 321 32.72 14.93 7.24
N GLY A 322 32.76 14.55 8.53
CA GLY A 322 32.62 15.52 9.62
C GLY A 322 31.24 16.17 9.75
N GLY A 323 30.20 15.63 9.09
CA GLY A 323 28.85 16.16 9.10
C GLY A 323 28.52 17.15 7.97
N GLU A 324 29.51 17.53 7.17
CA GLU A 324 29.34 18.38 5.97
C GLU A 324 29.02 17.52 4.75
N LEU A 325 28.09 17.98 3.93
CA LEU A 325 27.77 17.31 2.66
C LEU A 325 28.88 17.58 1.63
N GLU A 326 29.55 16.54 1.18
CA GLU A 326 30.45 16.61 0.02
C GLU A 326 29.83 15.85 -1.16
N VAL A 327 29.66 16.50 -2.30
CA VAL A 327 29.23 15.89 -3.56
C VAL A 327 30.39 15.91 -4.53
N SER A 328 30.84 14.75 -4.99
CA SER A 328 31.87 14.60 -6.02
C SER A 328 31.22 14.20 -7.33
N LEU A 329 31.43 14.98 -8.37
CA LEU A 329 31.03 14.72 -9.74
C LEU A 329 32.24 14.15 -10.49
N ALA A 330 32.20 12.84 -10.76
CA ALA A 330 33.28 12.18 -11.48
C ALA A 330 33.31 12.58 -12.94
N SER A 331 32.11 12.67 -13.56
CA SER A 331 31.92 13.18 -14.89
C SER A 331 30.49 13.71 -15.05
N ALA A 332 30.31 14.78 -15.79
CA ALA A 332 29.01 15.21 -16.32
C ALA A 332 29.21 15.71 -17.72
N ASN A 333 28.54 15.14 -18.68
CA ASN A 333 28.47 15.59 -20.06
C ASN A 333 27.06 16.06 -20.33
N PHE A 334 26.90 17.24 -20.92
CA PHE A 334 25.60 17.79 -21.26
C PHE A 334 25.63 18.44 -22.64
N ALA A 335 24.50 18.42 -23.30
CA ALA A 335 24.29 19.18 -24.53
C ALA A 335 22.87 19.75 -24.55
N ASN A 336 22.76 20.97 -25.06
CA ASN A 336 21.51 21.58 -25.45
C ASN A 336 21.71 22.36 -26.75
N ARG A 337 20.71 23.14 -27.18
CA ARG A 337 20.79 23.94 -28.43
C ARG A 337 21.93 24.96 -28.42
N ASP A 338 22.26 25.51 -27.26
CA ASP A 338 23.13 26.66 -27.14
C ASP A 338 24.57 26.29 -26.74
N ALA A 339 24.75 25.13 -26.06
CA ALA A 339 26.03 24.72 -25.50
C ALA A 339 26.18 23.21 -25.42
N ARG A 340 27.43 22.77 -25.54
CA ARG A 340 27.87 21.41 -25.16
C ARG A 340 29.06 21.54 -24.23
N GLY A 341 29.06 20.75 -23.17
CA GLY A 341 30.14 20.85 -22.19
C GLY A 341 30.32 19.59 -21.39
N SER A 342 31.41 19.56 -20.64
CA SER A 342 31.69 18.55 -19.63
C SER A 342 32.13 19.23 -18.34
N ALA A 343 31.79 18.62 -17.21
CA ALA A 343 32.18 19.09 -15.91
C ALA A 343 32.63 17.91 -15.04
N ALA A 344 33.61 18.15 -14.17
CA ALA A 344 33.99 17.29 -13.08
C ALA A 344 34.41 18.18 -11.90
N GLY A 345 34.18 17.73 -10.67
CA GLY A 345 34.54 18.56 -9.52
C GLY A 345 33.96 18.07 -8.21
N ARG A 346 34.16 18.86 -7.18
CA ARG A 346 33.65 18.61 -5.83
C ARG A 346 32.96 19.86 -5.30
N TYR A 347 31.85 19.66 -4.64
CA TYR A 347 31.09 20.69 -3.94
C TYR A 347 30.96 20.30 -2.46
N ARG A 348 31.16 21.24 -1.57
CA ARG A 348 30.94 21.11 -0.12
C ARG A 348 29.93 22.14 0.33
N ALA A 349 28.98 21.69 1.16
CA ALA A 349 27.94 22.55 1.74
C ALA A 349 27.89 22.37 3.25
#